data_07ce391a4a8abd79cfb1943dbbc41d88
#
_entry.id   07ce391a4a8abd79cfb1943dbbc41d88
#
_cell.length_a   1.000
_cell.length_b   1.000
_cell.length_c   1.000
_cell.angle_alpha   90.00
_cell.angle_beta   90.00
_cell.angle_gamma   90.00
#
_symmetry.space_group_name_H-M   'P 1'
#
loop_
_entity.id
_entity.type
_entity.pdbx_description
1 polymer ?
#
loop_
_entity_poly.entity_id
_entity_poly.type
_entity_poly.pdbx_seq_one_letter_code
_entity_poly.pdbx_strand_id
1 'polypeptide(L)'
;MPLPIATATDYLWQFQRLLPRGRVWQRGWGTVQAADLLTLMPTWARLHTRAGEVIAETFPCTVAAEMLPEWEATLGLPDCEALGTIQQRQAAVCAKFSMRGGQSIQYFIDLAAANGFTITITTYSAFRVDMNRVEDPLYDSAWDYAWMVTSPAETVVYFRTDVSLVEEPLASWGNAQLECLIEKYAPAHTIPMFEYV
;
A
#
# COMPACT_ATOMS: atom_id res chain seq x y z
N MET A 1 -17.53 0.25 11.75
CA MET A 1 -18.07 0.96 12.94
C MET A 1 -17.24 0.49 14.12
N PRO A 2 -16.52 1.37 14.83
CA PRO A 2 -15.72 0.93 15.98
C PRO A 2 -16.62 0.36 17.06
N LEU A 3 -16.14 -0.68 17.73
CA LEU A 3 -16.85 -1.22 18.88
C LEU A 3 -16.96 -0.15 20.00
N PRO A 4 -18.07 -0.09 20.73
CA PRO A 4 -18.19 0.83 21.86
C PRO A 4 -17.10 0.52 22.88
N ILE A 5 -16.43 1.56 23.37
CA ILE A 5 -15.40 1.40 24.40
C ILE A 5 -16.08 1.02 25.72
N ALA A 6 -15.89 -0.22 26.15
CA ALA A 6 -16.39 -0.68 27.43
C ALA A 6 -15.34 -0.45 28.53
N THR A 7 -15.76 0.17 29.62
CA THR A 7 -14.91 0.46 30.78
C THR A 7 -14.94 -0.69 31.79
N ALA A 8 -13.98 -0.69 32.72
CA ALA A 8 -13.96 -1.66 33.82
C ALA A 8 -15.24 -1.61 34.66
N THR A 9 -15.85 -0.42 34.81
CA THR A 9 -17.10 -0.23 35.54
C THR A 9 -18.31 -0.82 34.79
N ASP A 10 -18.31 -0.78 33.45
CA ASP A 10 -19.36 -1.41 32.66
C ASP A 10 -19.33 -2.94 32.80
N TYR A 11 -18.12 -3.50 32.79
CA TYR A 11 -17.93 -4.93 33.03
C TYR A 11 -18.32 -5.34 34.45
N LEU A 12 -18.00 -4.53 35.46
CA LEU A 12 -18.47 -4.78 36.81
C LEU A 12 -20.01 -4.86 36.90
N TRP A 13 -20.70 -3.92 36.26
CA TRP A 13 -22.15 -3.91 36.16
C TRP A 13 -22.70 -5.16 35.47
N GLN A 14 -22.12 -5.56 34.40
CA GLN A 14 -22.53 -6.77 33.68
C GLN A 14 -22.31 -8.02 34.55
N PHE A 15 -21.13 -8.12 35.15
CA PHE A 15 -20.78 -9.26 35.97
C PHE A 15 -21.70 -9.39 37.23
N GLN A 16 -21.98 -8.27 37.87
CA GLN A 16 -22.93 -8.26 39.02
C GLN A 16 -24.34 -8.69 38.61
N ARG A 17 -24.76 -8.49 37.39
CA ARG A 17 -26.06 -8.97 36.89
C ARG A 17 -26.10 -10.49 36.68
N LEU A 18 -24.97 -11.11 36.42
CA LEU A 18 -24.85 -12.56 36.27
C LEU A 18 -24.84 -13.30 37.62
N LEU A 19 -24.51 -12.62 38.71
CA LEU A 19 -24.52 -13.22 40.03
C LEU A 19 -25.93 -13.58 40.47
N PRO A 20 -26.08 -14.66 41.28
CA PRO A 20 -27.37 -15.05 41.84
C PRO A 20 -28.03 -13.91 42.63
N ARG A 21 -29.35 -13.95 42.76
CA ARG A 21 -30.10 -13.00 43.60
C ARG A 21 -30.10 -13.45 45.03
N GLY A 22 -29.86 -12.54 45.98
CA GLY A 22 -29.93 -12.86 47.42
C GLY A 22 -29.11 -11.88 48.26
N ARG A 23 -29.33 -11.94 49.58
CA ARG A 23 -28.66 -11.05 50.55
C ARG A 23 -27.14 -11.19 50.59
N VAL A 24 -26.63 -12.34 50.20
CA VAL A 24 -25.19 -12.65 50.16
C VAL A 24 -24.51 -11.91 48.99
N TRP A 25 -25.24 -11.69 47.89
CA TRP A 25 -24.70 -11.10 46.66
C TRP A 25 -25.11 -9.61 46.56
N GLN A 26 -24.40 -8.79 47.35
CA GLN A 26 -24.67 -7.35 47.38
C GLN A 26 -24.17 -6.69 46.08
N ARG A 27 -25.05 -5.92 45.40
CA ARG A 27 -24.78 -5.28 44.12
C ARG A 27 -24.49 -3.78 44.22
N GLY A 28 -23.97 -3.31 45.33
CA GLY A 28 -23.67 -1.91 45.57
C GLY A 28 -22.20 -1.58 45.28
N TRP A 29 -21.95 -0.38 44.86
CA TRP A 29 -20.58 0.09 44.56
C TRP A 29 -19.65 0.11 45.79
N GLY A 30 -20.15 0.28 46.97
CA GLY A 30 -19.38 0.34 48.24
C GLY A 30 -19.17 -1.00 48.93
N THR A 31 -19.49 -2.12 48.30
CA THR A 31 -19.34 -3.43 48.92
C THR A 31 -17.95 -4.02 48.70
N VAL A 32 -17.44 -4.78 49.63
CA VAL A 32 -16.14 -5.49 49.52
C VAL A 32 -16.14 -6.37 48.27
N GLN A 33 -17.24 -7.06 47.99
CA GLN A 33 -17.39 -7.88 46.80
C GLN A 33 -17.25 -7.07 45.48
N ALA A 34 -17.80 -5.86 45.44
CA ALA A 34 -17.66 -5.00 44.27
C ALA A 34 -16.19 -4.53 44.07
N ALA A 35 -15.50 -4.24 45.19
CA ALA A 35 -14.09 -3.88 45.16
C ALA A 35 -13.22 -5.03 44.66
N ASP A 36 -13.44 -6.26 45.13
CA ASP A 36 -12.71 -7.45 44.71
C ASP A 36 -12.96 -7.73 43.20
N LEU A 37 -14.20 -7.68 42.77
CA LEU A 37 -14.54 -7.88 41.36
C LEU A 37 -13.94 -6.78 40.46
N LEU A 38 -13.90 -5.54 40.95
CA LEU A 38 -13.35 -4.42 40.17
C LEU A 38 -11.85 -4.62 39.85
N THR A 39 -11.10 -5.37 40.67
CA THR A 39 -9.69 -5.67 40.38
C THR A 39 -9.52 -6.55 39.16
N LEU A 40 -10.50 -7.36 38.80
CA LEU A 40 -10.49 -8.25 37.62
C LEU A 40 -11.02 -7.57 36.33
N MET A 41 -11.87 -6.58 36.48
CA MET A 41 -12.58 -5.95 35.35
C MET A 41 -11.68 -5.23 34.36
N PRO A 42 -10.53 -4.62 34.73
CA PRO A 42 -9.60 -4.03 33.74
C PRO A 42 -9.07 -5.04 32.72
N THR A 43 -8.97 -6.31 33.11
CA THR A 43 -8.55 -7.37 32.17
C THR A 43 -9.59 -7.59 31.08
N TRP A 44 -10.86 -7.60 31.44
CA TRP A 44 -11.96 -7.73 30.48
C TRP A 44 -12.09 -6.48 29.58
N ALA A 45 -11.91 -5.29 30.14
CA ALA A 45 -11.90 -4.05 29.36
C ALA A 45 -10.75 -4.06 28.32
N ARG A 46 -9.54 -4.47 28.74
CA ARG A 46 -8.40 -4.63 27.80
C ARG A 46 -8.67 -5.67 26.73
N LEU A 47 -9.24 -6.81 27.09
CA LEU A 47 -9.61 -7.85 26.13
C LEU A 47 -10.62 -7.34 25.11
N HIS A 48 -11.61 -6.57 25.54
CA HIS A 48 -12.60 -5.96 24.64
C HIS A 48 -11.96 -4.97 23.68
N THR A 49 -11.10 -4.07 24.18
CA THR A 49 -10.34 -3.13 23.36
C THR A 49 -9.51 -3.89 22.33
N ARG A 50 -8.81 -4.93 22.79
CA ARG A 50 -8.00 -5.77 21.90
C ARG A 50 -8.82 -6.47 20.80
N ALA A 51 -10.01 -6.97 21.15
CA ALA A 51 -10.92 -7.55 20.16
C ALA A 51 -11.36 -6.52 19.11
N GLY A 52 -11.58 -5.27 19.53
CA GLY A 52 -11.87 -4.17 18.61
C GLY A 52 -10.71 -3.83 17.68
N GLU A 53 -9.49 -3.83 18.20
CA GLU A 53 -8.27 -3.63 17.42
C GLU A 53 -8.10 -4.74 16.37
N VAL A 54 -8.28 -6.00 16.75
CA VAL A 54 -8.21 -7.13 15.81
C VAL A 54 -9.20 -6.97 14.65
N ILE A 55 -10.42 -6.52 14.94
CA ILE A 55 -11.41 -6.27 13.87
C ILE A 55 -10.92 -5.16 12.92
N ALA A 56 -10.34 -4.09 13.46
CA ALA A 56 -9.79 -2.99 12.65
C ALA A 56 -8.60 -3.46 11.78
N GLU A 57 -7.74 -4.33 12.34
CA GLU A 57 -6.56 -4.88 11.67
C GLU A 57 -6.92 -5.92 10.57
N THR A 58 -8.14 -6.43 10.56
CA THR A 58 -8.59 -7.44 9.57
C THR A 58 -8.71 -6.86 8.17
N PHE A 59 -8.94 -5.56 8.01
CA PHE A 59 -9.10 -4.93 6.71
C PHE A 59 -7.87 -4.12 6.31
N PRO A 60 -7.34 -4.32 5.10
CA PRO A 60 -6.11 -3.67 4.65
C PRO A 60 -6.12 -2.14 4.74
N CYS A 61 -7.26 -1.50 4.47
CA CYS A 61 -7.38 -0.05 4.52
C CYS A 61 -7.58 0.54 5.93
N THR A 62 -7.84 -0.30 6.93
CA THR A 62 -8.02 0.12 8.33
C THR A 62 -6.94 -0.42 9.25
N VAL A 63 -6.00 -1.19 8.70
CA VAL A 63 -4.89 -1.77 9.46
C VAL A 63 -4.09 -0.66 10.17
N ALA A 64 -3.88 -0.81 11.48
CA ALA A 64 -3.17 0.20 12.25
C ALA A 64 -1.64 0.02 12.14
N ALA A 65 -1.09 -0.99 12.79
CA ALA A 65 0.36 -1.20 12.77
C ALA A 65 0.77 -2.67 12.95
N GLU A 66 0.00 -3.47 13.68
CA GLU A 66 0.42 -4.80 14.09
C GLU A 66 0.41 -5.80 12.94
N MET A 67 -0.69 -5.83 12.17
CA MET A 67 -0.84 -6.71 11.00
C MET A 67 -0.26 -6.12 9.71
N LEU A 68 0.29 -4.91 9.77
CA LEU A 68 0.84 -4.23 8.59
C LEU A 68 1.95 -5.03 7.91
N PRO A 69 2.94 -5.63 8.63
CA PRO A 69 3.98 -6.44 7.99
C PRO A 69 3.43 -7.69 7.29
N GLU A 70 2.41 -8.34 7.86
CA GLU A 70 1.78 -9.51 7.25
C GLU A 70 1.00 -9.12 5.98
N TRP A 71 0.30 -7.99 5.99
CA TRP A 71 -0.35 -7.47 4.80
C TRP A 71 0.65 -7.10 3.71
N GLU A 72 1.76 -6.46 4.05
CA GLU A 72 2.84 -6.16 3.12
C GLU A 72 3.42 -7.42 2.50
N ALA A 73 3.74 -8.42 3.32
CA ALA A 73 4.25 -9.69 2.84
C ALA A 73 3.26 -10.41 1.91
N THR A 74 1.96 -10.39 2.25
CA THR A 74 0.90 -11.03 1.47
C THR A 74 0.70 -10.33 0.13
N LEU A 75 0.78 -9.00 0.09
CA LEU A 75 0.59 -8.18 -1.11
C LEU A 75 1.88 -7.97 -1.91
N GLY A 76 3.03 -8.45 -1.42
CA GLY A 76 4.32 -8.32 -2.06
C GLY A 76 4.86 -6.88 -2.07
N LEU A 77 4.58 -6.13 -1.01
CA LEU A 77 5.10 -4.79 -0.79
C LEU A 77 6.45 -4.84 -0.03
N PRO A 78 7.33 -3.86 -0.22
CA PRO A 78 7.22 -2.70 -1.10
C PRO A 78 7.40 -3.05 -2.59
N ASP A 79 6.74 -2.30 -3.47
CA ASP A 79 6.85 -2.54 -4.90
C ASP A 79 8.24 -2.21 -5.44
N CYS A 80 8.74 -1.01 -5.21
CA CYS A 80 10.03 -0.53 -5.74
C CYS A 80 10.90 0.18 -4.70
N GLU A 81 10.32 1.00 -3.85
CA GLU A 81 11.03 1.70 -2.78
C GLU A 81 10.54 1.30 -1.41
N ALA A 82 11.46 1.26 -0.43
CA ALA A 82 11.10 1.04 0.96
C ALA A 82 10.25 2.22 1.47
N LEU A 83 9.06 1.92 1.95
CA LEU A 83 8.15 2.91 2.51
C LEU A 83 8.66 3.37 3.87
N GLY A 84 8.88 4.67 4.05
CA GLY A 84 9.54 5.22 5.24
C GLY A 84 8.62 5.32 6.46
N THR A 85 7.38 5.79 6.30
CA THR A 85 6.45 6.04 7.41
C THR A 85 5.33 5.03 7.46
N ILE A 86 4.78 4.80 8.68
CA ILE A 86 3.64 3.89 8.86
C ILE A 86 2.44 4.34 8.00
N GLN A 87 2.21 5.63 7.88
CA GLN A 87 1.12 6.16 7.06
C GLN A 87 1.29 5.85 5.57
N GLN A 88 2.51 5.97 5.05
CA GLN A 88 2.82 5.60 3.67
C GLN A 88 2.63 4.11 3.44
N ARG A 89 3.06 3.28 4.39
CA ARG A 89 2.88 1.83 4.35
C ARG A 89 1.40 1.43 4.34
N GLN A 90 0.60 2.03 5.23
CA GLN A 90 -0.86 1.82 5.26
C GLN A 90 -1.54 2.23 3.95
N ALA A 91 -1.18 3.40 3.41
CA ALA A 91 -1.70 3.89 2.13
C ALA A 91 -1.33 2.94 0.98
N ALA A 92 -0.11 2.43 0.96
CA ALA A 92 0.36 1.48 -0.06
C ALA A 92 -0.39 0.14 0.02
N VAL A 93 -0.61 -0.40 1.23
CA VAL A 93 -1.38 -1.62 1.44
C VAL A 93 -2.83 -1.45 0.95
N CYS A 94 -3.46 -0.33 1.29
CA CYS A 94 -4.83 -0.03 0.84
C CYS A 94 -4.92 0.16 -0.68
N ALA A 95 -3.98 0.91 -1.27
CA ALA A 95 -3.89 1.11 -2.71
C ALA A 95 -3.70 -0.22 -3.45
N LYS A 96 -2.78 -1.05 -2.98
CA LYS A 96 -2.49 -2.35 -3.58
C LYS A 96 -3.68 -3.31 -3.50
N PHE A 97 -4.37 -3.34 -2.37
CA PHE A 97 -5.56 -4.18 -2.19
C PHE A 97 -6.73 -3.75 -3.07
N SER A 98 -6.92 -2.45 -3.26
CA SER A 98 -7.99 -1.89 -4.10
C SER A 98 -7.64 -1.85 -5.59
N MET A 99 -6.37 -2.11 -5.95
CA MET A 99 -5.89 -2.03 -7.31
C MET A 99 -6.57 -3.10 -8.18
N ARG A 100 -7.15 -2.64 -9.28
CA ARG A 100 -7.63 -3.52 -10.36
C ARG A 100 -6.55 -3.55 -11.42
N GLY A 101 -5.95 -4.70 -11.67
CA GLY A 101 -4.97 -4.85 -12.74
C GLY A 101 -5.55 -4.45 -14.10
N GLY A 102 -4.67 -4.06 -15.01
CA GLY A 102 -5.04 -3.68 -16.38
C GLY A 102 -3.82 -3.67 -17.29
N GLN A 103 -4.06 -3.69 -18.61
CA GLN A 103 -3.01 -3.64 -19.64
C GLN A 103 -3.29 -2.51 -20.65
N SER A 104 -4.24 -1.64 -20.36
CA SER A 104 -4.54 -0.49 -21.22
C SER A 104 -3.55 0.65 -20.99
N ILE A 105 -3.33 1.45 -22.00
CA ILE A 105 -2.51 2.66 -21.90
C ILE A 105 -3.01 3.55 -20.78
N GLN A 106 -4.32 3.73 -20.66
CA GLN A 106 -4.91 4.55 -19.61
C GLN A 106 -4.64 4.01 -18.21
N TYR A 107 -4.62 2.67 -18.03
CA TYR A 107 -4.26 2.07 -16.75
C TYR A 107 -2.85 2.46 -16.29
N PHE A 108 -1.86 2.45 -17.19
CA PHE A 108 -0.49 2.85 -16.84
C PHE A 108 -0.36 4.35 -16.56
N ILE A 109 -1.11 5.18 -17.28
CA ILE A 109 -1.16 6.63 -17.02
C ILE A 109 -1.76 6.88 -15.63
N ASP A 110 -2.88 6.22 -15.28
CA ASP A 110 -3.53 6.35 -13.99
C ASP A 110 -2.66 5.79 -12.85
N LEU A 111 -1.97 4.68 -13.10
CA LEU A 111 -1.02 4.08 -12.16
C LEU A 111 0.15 5.03 -11.85
N ALA A 112 0.74 5.62 -12.85
CA ALA A 112 1.81 6.61 -12.67
C ALA A 112 1.30 7.86 -11.96
N ALA A 113 0.12 8.36 -12.33
CA ALA A 113 -0.49 9.53 -11.69
C ALA A 113 -0.79 9.28 -10.20
N ALA A 114 -1.24 8.09 -9.84
CA ALA A 114 -1.46 7.70 -8.44
C ALA A 114 -0.15 7.71 -7.62
N ASN A 115 1.00 7.51 -8.26
CA ASN A 115 2.32 7.59 -7.64
C ASN A 115 2.99 8.97 -7.80
N GLY A 116 2.27 9.96 -8.34
CA GLY A 116 2.74 11.33 -8.47
C GLY A 116 3.53 11.64 -9.75
N PHE A 117 3.56 10.71 -10.72
CA PHE A 117 4.25 10.89 -12.00
C PHE A 117 3.25 11.24 -13.10
N THR A 118 3.60 12.23 -13.90
CA THR A 118 2.85 12.58 -15.11
C THR A 118 3.57 11.97 -16.30
N ILE A 119 2.92 11.04 -17.00
CA ILE A 119 3.51 10.34 -18.13
C ILE A 119 2.63 10.42 -19.37
N THR A 120 3.25 10.32 -20.53
CA THR A 120 2.58 10.05 -21.80
C THR A 120 3.12 8.76 -22.38
N ILE A 121 2.23 7.98 -23.03
CA ILE A 121 2.60 6.69 -23.61
C ILE A 121 2.39 6.75 -25.11
N THR A 122 3.45 6.42 -25.85
CA THR A 122 3.44 6.29 -27.32
C THR A 122 3.68 4.84 -27.68
N THR A 123 2.83 4.28 -28.52
CA THR A 123 2.99 2.92 -29.04
C THR A 123 3.51 2.96 -30.47
N TYR A 124 4.30 1.98 -30.81
CA TYR A 124 4.85 1.82 -32.17
C TYR A 124 4.14 0.69 -32.90
N SER A 125 4.21 0.70 -34.19
CA SER A 125 3.75 -0.38 -35.06
C SER A 125 4.75 -0.64 -36.18
N ALA A 126 4.90 -1.91 -36.57
CA ALA A 126 5.74 -2.28 -37.69
C ALA A 126 5.24 -1.65 -39.00
N PHE A 127 6.19 -1.30 -39.86
CA PHE A 127 5.85 -0.81 -41.18
C PHE A 127 5.20 -1.93 -42.02
N ARG A 128 4.02 -1.66 -42.57
CA ARG A 128 3.28 -2.59 -43.42
C ARG A 128 2.96 -1.96 -44.74
N VAL A 129 3.35 -2.64 -45.82
CA VAL A 129 2.97 -2.27 -47.19
C VAL A 129 1.43 -2.26 -47.27
N ASP A 130 0.84 -1.30 -47.91
CA ASP A 130 -0.61 -1.05 -48.03
C ASP A 130 -1.26 -0.31 -46.87
N MET A 131 -0.60 -0.20 -45.70
CA MET A 131 -1.14 0.50 -44.52
C MET A 131 -0.37 1.79 -44.20
N ASN A 132 0.93 1.79 -44.41
CA ASN A 132 1.80 2.92 -44.12
C ASN A 132 2.12 3.77 -45.34
N ARG A 133 2.46 5.03 -45.10
CA ARG A 133 2.86 5.99 -46.14
C ARG A 133 4.38 5.95 -46.37
N VAL A 134 4.83 6.47 -47.50
CA VAL A 134 6.25 6.52 -47.87
C VAL A 134 7.11 7.33 -46.87
N GLU A 135 6.49 8.25 -46.14
CA GLU A 135 7.17 9.11 -45.17
C GLU A 135 7.16 8.51 -43.75
N ASP A 136 6.41 7.39 -43.53
CA ASP A 136 6.35 6.76 -42.24
C ASP A 136 7.66 6.03 -41.91
N PRO A 137 8.06 6.00 -40.63
CA PRO A 137 9.28 5.32 -40.20
C PRO A 137 9.23 3.82 -40.48
N LEU A 138 10.34 3.27 -40.93
CA LEU A 138 10.49 1.84 -41.24
C LEU A 138 10.82 1.06 -39.95
N TYR A 139 9.81 0.75 -39.16
CA TYR A 139 9.96 -0.10 -37.99
C TYR A 139 9.83 -1.58 -38.37
N ASP A 140 10.68 -2.42 -37.77
CA ASP A 140 10.59 -3.87 -37.86
C ASP A 140 9.43 -4.41 -36.98
N SER A 141 9.07 -5.67 -37.20
CA SER A 141 8.00 -6.37 -36.46
C SER A 141 8.24 -6.45 -34.93
N ALA A 142 9.48 -6.33 -34.47
CA ALA A 142 9.80 -6.25 -33.05
C ALA A 142 9.20 -5.00 -32.36
N TRP A 143 9.00 -3.93 -33.10
CA TRP A 143 8.44 -2.67 -32.59
C TRP A 143 6.94 -2.74 -32.26
N ASP A 144 6.22 -3.74 -32.75
CA ASP A 144 4.82 -3.98 -32.35
C ASP A 144 4.69 -4.28 -30.85
N TYR A 145 5.80 -4.67 -30.21
CA TYR A 145 5.86 -4.97 -28.78
C TYR A 145 6.59 -3.91 -27.95
N ALA A 146 7.09 -2.87 -28.59
CA ALA A 146 7.77 -1.77 -27.93
C ALA A 146 6.81 -0.58 -27.73
N TRP A 147 6.96 0.09 -26.60
CA TRP A 147 6.21 1.30 -26.28
C TRP A 147 7.06 2.26 -25.46
N MET A 148 6.87 3.55 -25.70
CA MET A 148 7.64 4.61 -25.07
C MET A 148 6.85 5.27 -23.97
N VAL A 149 7.46 5.41 -22.82
CA VAL A 149 6.97 6.18 -21.66
C VAL A 149 7.76 7.47 -21.61
N THR A 150 7.11 8.59 -21.90
CA THR A 150 7.73 9.92 -21.83
C THR A 150 7.31 10.59 -20.52
N SER A 151 8.27 11.03 -19.72
CA SER A 151 8.05 11.74 -18.46
C SER A 151 8.82 13.06 -18.43
N PRO A 152 8.22 14.17 -17.96
CA PRO A 152 8.92 15.45 -17.81
C PRO A 152 9.81 15.48 -16.57
N ALA A 153 9.71 14.49 -15.67
CA ALA A 153 10.43 14.48 -14.40
C ALA A 153 11.65 13.60 -14.48
N GLU A 154 12.82 14.20 -14.36
CA GLU A 154 14.08 13.48 -14.25
C GLU A 154 14.80 13.84 -12.93
N THR A 155 15.48 12.87 -12.36
CA THR A 155 16.43 13.10 -11.29
C THR A 155 17.84 12.88 -11.84
N VAL A 156 18.60 13.96 -12.03
CA VAL A 156 19.99 13.87 -12.46
C VAL A 156 20.86 13.62 -11.26
N VAL A 157 21.50 12.45 -11.22
CA VAL A 157 22.49 12.10 -10.19
C VAL A 157 23.88 12.25 -10.81
N TYR A 158 24.64 13.22 -10.29
CA TYR A 158 26.01 13.44 -10.73
C TYR A 158 27.00 12.61 -9.92
N PHE A 159 28.05 12.13 -10.58
CA PHE A 159 29.17 11.47 -9.95
C PHE A 159 29.78 12.33 -8.85
N ARG A 160 30.00 11.75 -7.68
CA ARG A 160 30.66 12.36 -6.54
C ARG A 160 31.88 11.56 -6.15
N THR A 161 33.03 12.17 -6.11
CA THR A 161 34.34 11.52 -5.85
C THR A 161 34.47 10.90 -4.47
N ASP A 162 33.60 11.28 -3.54
CA ASP A 162 33.56 10.82 -2.14
C ASP A 162 32.54 9.71 -1.87
N VAL A 163 31.63 9.45 -2.82
CA VAL A 163 30.53 8.51 -2.63
C VAL A 163 30.41 7.50 -3.78
N SER A 164 30.70 7.94 -5.03
CA SER A 164 30.47 7.13 -6.22
C SER A 164 31.63 6.17 -6.49
N LEU A 165 31.31 4.99 -7.02
CA LEU A 165 32.27 3.98 -7.40
C LEU A 165 32.90 4.30 -8.76
N VAL A 166 34.12 3.78 -9.01
CA VAL A 166 34.89 4.05 -10.23
C VAL A 166 34.18 3.59 -11.52
N GLU A 167 33.28 2.63 -11.38
CA GLU A 167 32.51 2.06 -12.50
C GLU A 167 31.18 2.78 -12.77
N GLU A 168 30.81 3.75 -11.91
CA GLU A 168 29.58 4.50 -12.07
C GLU A 168 29.73 5.57 -13.17
N PRO A 169 28.66 5.84 -13.94
CA PRO A 169 28.68 6.88 -14.94
C PRO A 169 28.82 8.27 -14.31
N LEU A 170 29.44 9.21 -15.04
CA LEU A 170 29.65 10.60 -14.58
C LEU A 170 28.33 11.35 -14.31
N ALA A 171 27.26 10.96 -14.97
CA ALA A 171 25.90 11.40 -14.70
C ALA A 171 24.94 10.27 -15.06
N SER A 172 23.97 10.05 -14.23
CA SER A 172 22.82 9.21 -14.53
C SER A 172 21.55 10.05 -14.42
N TRP A 173 20.68 9.85 -15.36
CA TRP A 173 19.36 10.46 -15.42
C TRP A 173 18.33 9.36 -15.52
N GLY A 174 17.14 9.63 -15.03
CA GLY A 174 16.06 8.67 -15.01
C GLY A 174 15.27 8.75 -13.71
N ASN A 175 14.16 8.07 -13.66
CA ASN A 175 13.38 7.91 -12.45
C ASN A 175 13.26 6.42 -12.14
N ALA A 176 14.21 5.92 -11.36
CA ALA A 176 14.28 4.50 -11.00
C ALA A 176 12.98 3.96 -10.37
N GLN A 177 12.23 4.81 -9.65
CA GLN A 177 10.96 4.42 -9.06
C GLN A 177 9.88 4.24 -10.13
N LEU A 178 9.79 5.15 -11.09
CA LEU A 178 8.85 5.06 -12.20
C LEU A 178 9.19 3.87 -13.10
N GLU A 179 10.47 3.70 -13.45
CA GLU A 179 10.95 2.60 -14.28
C GLU A 179 10.60 1.26 -13.64
N CYS A 180 10.97 1.05 -12.39
CA CYS A 180 10.64 -0.17 -11.64
C CYS A 180 9.12 -0.42 -11.57
N LEU A 181 8.32 0.63 -11.35
CA LEU A 181 6.87 0.52 -11.27
C LEU A 181 6.28 0.05 -12.61
N ILE A 182 6.70 0.67 -13.71
CA ILE A 182 6.23 0.31 -15.04
C ILE A 182 6.70 -1.09 -15.45
N GLU A 183 7.97 -1.42 -15.24
CA GLU A 183 8.52 -2.74 -15.57
C GLU A 183 7.83 -3.87 -14.80
N LYS A 184 7.52 -3.64 -13.52
CA LYS A 184 6.84 -4.62 -12.68
C LYS A 184 5.43 -4.98 -13.17
N TYR A 185 4.73 -4.02 -13.75
CA TYR A 185 3.35 -4.20 -14.22
C TYR A 185 3.24 -4.34 -15.74
N ALA A 186 4.32 -4.12 -16.49
CA ALA A 186 4.33 -4.27 -17.92
C ALA A 186 3.92 -5.68 -18.35
N PRO A 187 3.17 -5.84 -19.46
CA PRO A 187 2.90 -7.14 -20.03
C PRO A 187 4.21 -7.85 -20.40
N ALA A 188 4.34 -9.12 -20.02
CA ALA A 188 5.59 -9.89 -20.12
C ALA A 188 6.16 -10.01 -21.55
N HIS A 189 5.33 -9.80 -22.59
CA HIS A 189 5.73 -9.85 -23.99
C HIS A 189 6.09 -8.48 -24.58
N THR A 190 6.04 -7.41 -23.77
CA THR A 190 6.31 -6.05 -24.22
C THR A 190 7.56 -5.47 -23.58
N ILE A 191 8.13 -4.47 -24.25
CA ILE A 191 9.36 -3.79 -23.81
C ILE A 191 9.02 -2.32 -23.60
N PRO A 192 8.91 -1.84 -22.35
CA PRO A 192 8.81 -0.41 -22.07
C PRO A 192 10.16 0.26 -22.32
N MET A 193 10.14 1.39 -22.99
CA MET A 193 11.28 2.30 -23.16
C MET A 193 10.97 3.60 -22.43
N PHE A 194 11.98 4.25 -21.88
CA PHE A 194 11.80 5.46 -21.09
C PHE A 194 12.49 6.64 -21.79
N GLU A 195 11.79 7.74 -21.87
CA GLU A 195 12.26 9.00 -22.41
C GLU A 195 11.95 10.12 -21.41
N TYR A 196 12.94 10.93 -21.11
CA TYR A 196 12.82 12.05 -20.18
C TYR A 196 13.02 13.36 -20.96
N VAL A 197 12.00 14.26 -20.89
CA VAL A 197 11.95 15.52 -21.65
C VAL A 197 11.79 16.72 -20.73
#